data_53771caa3820c4ff4c5696836c227630
#
_entry.id   53771caa3820c4ff4c5696836c227630
#
_cell.length_a   1.000
_cell.length_b   1.000
_cell.length_c   1.000
_cell.angle_alpha   90.00
_cell.angle_beta   90.00
_cell.angle_gamma   90.00
#
_symmetry.space_group_name_H-M   'P 1'
#
loop_
_entity.id
_entity.type
_entity.pdbx_description
1 polymer ?
#
loop_
_entity_poly.entity_id
_entity_poly.type
_entity_poly.pdbx_seq_one_letter_code
_entity_poly.pdbx_strand_id
1 'polypeptide(L)'
;KLGLLEQPHTSAGRVPSAQGYRYYLDHLIDAPSATTLSDEDRRHIDDLFACMDAEPEKLVPAAARSLADLTGCAAAATTPQAPDLCIAHFEVVQVGRYSAAVLAVTSAGGVRTRVARVDTGLTRDDAANLAQLLNRGLTFVAPQDLNPMLTASMVLAAGERLAPVVMAACALVTTGPQACLEGAQYLAKMPDVRQNLGTLLEIFSDNEAAAELIRPEGGKITATLGSDLDPAMPGACIVSKRYLAGGGLTGSVALI
;
A
#
# COMPACT_ATOMS: atom_id res chain seq x y z
N LYS A 1 25.09 -20.85 25.50
CA LYS A 1 24.57 -19.48 25.63
C LYS A 1 23.64 -19.25 24.43
N LEU A 2 22.39 -18.94 24.68
CA LEU A 2 21.33 -18.85 23.65
C LEU A 2 21.35 -17.54 22.83
N GLY A 3 22.27 -16.60 23.13
CA GLY A 3 22.38 -15.34 22.39
C GLY A 3 21.21 -14.35 22.60
N LEU A 4 20.30 -14.65 23.52
CA LEU A 4 19.08 -13.83 23.75
C LEU A 4 19.35 -12.50 24.47
N LEU A 5 20.51 -12.36 25.11
CA LEU A 5 20.94 -11.15 25.82
C LEU A 5 22.32 -10.74 25.34
N GLU A 6 22.52 -9.47 25.14
CA GLU A 6 23.80 -8.83 24.81
C GLU A 6 24.17 -7.79 25.85
N GLN A 7 25.43 -7.39 25.85
CA GLN A 7 25.95 -6.37 26.74
C GLN A 7 26.55 -5.26 25.88
N PRO A 8 25.86 -4.12 25.71
CA PRO A 8 26.30 -3.05 24.82
C PRO A 8 27.67 -2.48 25.14
N HIS A 9 28.00 -2.43 26.47
CA HIS A 9 29.28 -1.95 26.98
C HIS A 9 29.69 -2.77 28.20
N THR A 10 30.98 -2.86 28.48
CA THR A 10 31.56 -3.63 29.61
C THR A 10 31.00 -3.25 30.99
N SER A 11 30.53 -2.01 31.13
CA SER A 11 29.92 -1.50 32.39
C SER A 11 28.38 -1.46 32.35
N ALA A 12 27.76 -1.82 31.22
CA ALA A 12 26.30 -1.82 31.09
C ALA A 12 25.69 -3.14 31.61
N GLY A 13 24.45 -3.08 32.03
CA GLY A 13 23.63 -4.26 32.24
C GLY A 13 23.41 -5.05 30.93
N ARG A 14 22.80 -6.23 31.05
CA ARG A 14 22.42 -7.01 29.88
C ARG A 14 21.09 -6.50 29.33
N VAL A 15 21.01 -6.34 28.02
CA VAL A 15 19.79 -5.99 27.28
C VAL A 15 19.40 -7.13 26.35
N PRO A 16 18.12 -7.29 25.97
CA PRO A 16 17.74 -8.26 24.96
C PRO A 16 18.45 -7.97 23.64
N SER A 17 18.98 -8.99 23.00
CA SER A 17 19.44 -8.93 21.61
C SER A 17 18.23 -8.93 20.66
N ALA A 18 18.41 -8.67 19.36
CA ALA A 18 17.36 -8.82 18.34
C ALA A 18 16.73 -10.23 18.41
N GLN A 19 17.56 -11.27 18.58
CA GLN A 19 17.10 -12.65 18.78
C GLN A 19 16.32 -12.82 20.08
N GLY A 20 16.69 -12.08 21.14
CA GLY A 20 15.97 -12.07 22.42
C GLY A 20 14.59 -11.43 22.31
N TYR A 21 14.47 -10.31 21.60
CA TYR A 21 13.18 -9.69 21.30
C TYR A 21 12.29 -10.60 20.47
N ARG A 22 12.83 -11.23 19.42
CA ARG A 22 12.07 -12.19 18.62
C ARG A 22 11.56 -13.36 19.46
N TYR A 23 12.42 -13.96 20.28
CA TYR A 23 12.03 -15.03 21.19
C TYR A 23 10.91 -14.61 22.16
N TYR A 24 10.98 -13.37 22.66
CA TYR A 24 9.94 -12.78 23.51
C TYR A 24 8.59 -12.65 22.76
N LEU A 25 8.61 -12.12 21.53
CA LEU A 25 7.42 -11.95 20.71
C LEU A 25 6.80 -13.30 20.32
N ASP A 26 7.62 -14.30 20.02
CA ASP A 26 7.15 -15.60 19.53
C ASP A 26 6.67 -16.54 20.63
N HIS A 27 7.21 -16.40 21.87
CA HIS A 27 7.04 -17.42 22.91
C HIS A 27 6.54 -16.89 24.25
N LEU A 28 6.74 -15.61 24.55
CA LEU A 28 6.47 -15.05 25.87
C LEU A 28 5.33 -14.03 25.90
N ILE A 29 4.96 -13.47 24.74
CA ILE A 29 3.72 -12.74 24.63
C ILE A 29 2.62 -13.79 24.40
N ASP A 30 1.84 -14.05 25.42
CA ASP A 30 0.56 -14.73 25.22
C ASP A 30 -0.20 -13.96 24.14
N ALA A 31 -0.87 -14.71 23.23
CA ALA A 31 -1.70 -14.09 22.20
C ALA A 31 -2.48 -12.95 22.85
N PRO A 32 -2.45 -11.74 22.31
CA PRO A 32 -2.96 -10.57 23.00
C PRO A 32 -4.36 -10.89 23.47
N SER A 33 -4.50 -11.12 24.76
CA SER A 33 -5.82 -11.09 25.39
C SER A 33 -6.35 -9.74 24.97
N ALA A 34 -7.48 -9.74 24.24
CA ALA A 34 -8.05 -8.53 23.69
C ALA A 34 -8.09 -7.50 24.83
N THR A 35 -7.07 -6.66 24.89
CA THR A 35 -7.07 -5.51 25.77
C THR A 35 -8.26 -4.72 25.28
N THR A 36 -9.35 -4.81 25.98
CA THR A 36 -10.57 -4.09 25.62
C THR A 36 -10.19 -2.61 25.71
N LEU A 37 -10.24 -1.94 24.58
CA LEU A 37 -10.14 -0.48 24.52
C LEU A 37 -11.04 0.09 25.62
N SER A 38 -10.60 1.15 26.29
CA SER A 38 -11.47 1.85 27.22
C SER A 38 -12.73 2.32 26.48
N ASP A 39 -13.85 2.48 27.21
CA ASP A 39 -15.07 2.99 26.58
C ASP A 39 -14.91 4.42 26.06
N GLU A 40 -13.92 5.16 26.58
CA GLU A 40 -13.57 6.49 26.13
C GLU A 40 -12.83 6.44 24.79
N ASP A 41 -11.79 5.57 24.66
CA ASP A 41 -11.07 5.37 23.40
C ASP A 41 -12.00 4.85 22.31
N ARG A 42 -12.89 3.92 22.65
CA ARG A 42 -13.87 3.37 21.70
C ARG A 42 -14.79 4.48 21.16
N ARG A 43 -15.37 5.29 22.06
CA ARG A 43 -16.22 6.42 21.64
C ARG A 43 -15.45 7.44 20.81
N HIS A 44 -14.22 7.73 21.19
CA HIS A 44 -13.37 8.65 20.42
C HIS A 44 -13.11 8.14 19.00
N ILE A 45 -12.82 6.84 18.85
CA ILE A 45 -12.65 6.19 17.54
C ILE A 45 -13.96 6.24 16.74
N ASP A 46 -15.10 5.91 17.35
CA ASP A 46 -16.40 5.93 16.69
C ASP A 46 -16.76 7.34 16.19
N ASP A 47 -16.50 8.36 17.00
CA ASP A 47 -16.72 9.77 16.64
C ASP A 47 -15.83 10.21 15.47
N LEU A 48 -14.56 9.78 15.44
CA LEU A 48 -13.64 10.05 14.34
C LEU A 48 -14.14 9.40 13.03
N PHE A 49 -14.54 8.14 13.07
CA PHE A 49 -15.05 7.43 11.89
C PHE A 49 -16.39 7.98 11.41
N ALA A 50 -17.26 8.45 12.30
CA ALA A 50 -18.55 9.04 11.94
C ALA A 50 -18.42 10.32 11.07
N CYS A 51 -17.29 11.01 11.20
CA CYS A 51 -17.00 12.25 10.45
C CYS A 51 -16.17 12.03 9.19
N MET A 52 -15.67 10.79 8.93
CA MET A 52 -14.81 10.49 7.80
C MET A 52 -15.60 10.22 6.53
N ASP A 53 -15.02 10.61 5.39
CA ASP A 53 -15.52 10.24 4.08
C ASP A 53 -15.37 8.72 3.88
N ALA A 54 -16.39 8.08 3.34
CA ALA A 54 -16.39 6.62 3.12
C ALA A 54 -15.53 6.19 1.91
N GLU A 55 -15.02 7.14 1.11
CA GLU A 55 -14.10 6.84 0.01
C GLU A 55 -12.77 6.29 0.56
N PRO A 56 -12.32 5.09 0.16
CA PRO A 56 -11.12 4.46 0.71
C PRO A 56 -9.86 5.33 0.64
N GLU A 57 -9.72 6.11 -0.42
CA GLU A 57 -8.59 7.01 -0.65
C GLU A 57 -8.49 8.14 0.38
N LYS A 58 -9.61 8.51 1.00
CA LYS A 58 -9.70 9.53 2.05
C LYS A 58 -9.76 8.90 3.43
N LEU A 59 -10.52 7.80 3.56
CA LEU A 59 -10.72 7.10 4.82
C LEU A 59 -9.41 6.51 5.37
N VAL A 60 -8.63 5.85 4.51
CA VAL A 60 -7.42 5.14 4.94
C VAL A 60 -6.36 6.08 5.51
N PRO A 61 -6.00 7.20 4.86
CA PRO A 61 -5.07 8.17 5.46
C PRO A 61 -5.62 8.80 6.75
N ALA A 62 -6.93 9.11 6.82
CA ALA A 62 -7.54 9.67 8.02
C ALA A 62 -7.50 8.68 9.19
N ALA A 63 -7.79 7.40 8.95
CA ALA A 63 -7.69 6.34 9.95
C ALA A 63 -6.24 6.10 10.41
N ALA A 64 -5.27 6.11 9.48
CA ALA A 64 -3.85 6.01 9.81
C ALA A 64 -3.39 7.17 10.68
N ARG A 65 -3.83 8.42 10.37
CA ARG A 65 -3.52 9.60 11.19
C ARG A 65 -4.08 9.46 12.59
N SER A 66 -5.34 9.06 12.73
CA SER A 66 -5.97 8.85 14.04
C SER A 66 -5.23 7.79 14.85
N LEU A 67 -4.80 6.70 14.19
CA LEU A 67 -4.00 5.65 14.83
C LEU A 67 -2.64 6.19 15.30
N ALA A 68 -1.98 7.02 14.48
CA ALA A 68 -0.71 7.64 14.85
C ALA A 68 -0.86 8.58 16.06
N ASP A 69 -1.91 9.38 16.09
CA ASP A 69 -2.17 10.32 17.18
C ASP A 69 -2.53 9.60 18.50
N LEU A 70 -3.31 8.52 18.42
CA LEU A 70 -3.66 7.69 19.57
C LEU A 70 -2.47 6.95 20.18
N THR A 71 -1.55 6.48 19.33
CA THR A 71 -0.43 5.64 19.80
C THR A 71 0.86 6.42 20.04
N GLY A 72 0.98 7.62 19.47
CA GLY A 72 2.24 8.38 19.47
C GLY A 72 3.34 7.73 18.60
N CYS A 73 2.96 6.82 17.70
CA CYS A 73 3.83 6.15 16.75
C CYS A 73 3.48 6.58 15.31
N ALA A 74 4.38 6.37 14.36
CA ALA A 74 3.96 6.51 12.96
C ALA A 74 3.04 5.35 12.59
N ALA A 75 2.05 5.62 11.77
CA ALA A 75 1.11 4.62 11.27
C ALA A 75 1.12 4.60 9.75
N ALA A 76 1.13 3.41 9.20
CA ALA A 76 1.04 3.19 7.76
C ALA A 76 -0.19 2.33 7.45
N ALA A 77 -0.81 2.59 6.32
CA ALA A 77 -1.96 1.79 5.88
C ALA A 77 -2.03 1.72 4.35
N THR A 78 -2.63 0.66 3.83
CA THR A 78 -2.92 0.52 2.40
C THR A 78 -4.41 0.62 2.13
N THR A 79 -4.80 1.16 0.97
CA THR A 79 -6.18 1.04 0.50
C THR A 79 -6.56 -0.43 0.33
N PRO A 80 -7.83 -0.81 0.63
CA PRO A 80 -8.25 -2.20 0.54
C PRO A 80 -8.37 -2.63 -0.93
N GLN A 81 -7.93 -3.86 -1.21
CA GLN A 81 -8.04 -4.49 -2.53
C GLN A 81 -8.53 -5.93 -2.42
N ALA A 82 -9.18 -6.41 -3.49
CA ALA A 82 -9.45 -7.83 -3.63
C ALA A 82 -8.16 -8.56 -4.07
N PRO A 83 -7.92 -9.78 -3.59
CA PRO A 83 -6.77 -10.59 -4.03
C PRO A 83 -6.74 -10.79 -5.56
N ASP A 84 -7.91 -10.98 -6.16
CA ASP A 84 -8.09 -11.25 -7.60
C ASP A 84 -8.65 -10.02 -8.33
N LEU A 85 -8.23 -8.82 -7.90
CA LEU A 85 -8.71 -7.58 -8.51
C LEU A 85 -8.19 -7.47 -9.95
N CYS A 86 -9.11 -7.45 -10.90
CA CYS A 86 -8.82 -7.20 -12.31
C CYS A 86 -9.69 -6.05 -12.83
N ILE A 87 -9.36 -5.56 -14.02
CA ILE A 87 -10.19 -4.57 -14.69
C ILE A 87 -11.29 -5.30 -15.47
N ALA A 88 -12.54 -4.94 -15.19
CA ALA A 88 -13.71 -5.48 -15.84
C ALA A 88 -14.08 -4.71 -17.12
N HIS A 89 -13.78 -3.41 -17.16
CA HIS A 89 -14.11 -2.56 -18.31
C HIS A 89 -13.16 -1.37 -18.43
N PHE A 90 -12.82 -1.02 -19.67
CA PHE A 90 -12.08 0.19 -20.01
C PHE A 90 -12.95 1.16 -20.82
N GLU A 91 -12.82 2.43 -20.52
CA GLU A 91 -13.34 3.53 -21.34
C GLU A 91 -12.20 4.50 -21.66
N VAL A 92 -12.17 5.03 -22.87
CA VAL A 92 -11.19 6.02 -23.31
C VAL A 92 -11.93 7.27 -23.75
N VAL A 93 -11.67 8.38 -23.10
CA VAL A 93 -12.31 9.65 -23.36
C VAL A 93 -11.29 10.66 -23.88
N GLN A 94 -11.54 11.23 -25.05
CA GLN A 94 -10.75 12.36 -25.53
C GLN A 94 -11.04 13.59 -24.67
N VAL A 95 -10.06 14.01 -23.85
CA VAL A 95 -10.18 15.22 -23.01
C VAL A 95 -9.56 16.46 -23.65
N GLY A 96 -8.76 16.28 -24.69
CA GLY A 96 -8.14 17.35 -25.44
C GLY A 96 -7.59 16.86 -26.77
N ARG A 97 -7.07 17.78 -27.60
CA ARG A 97 -6.50 17.44 -28.90
C ARG A 97 -5.33 16.44 -28.82
N TYR A 98 -4.58 16.51 -27.72
CA TYR A 98 -3.36 15.71 -27.49
C TYR A 98 -3.43 14.89 -26.19
N SER A 99 -4.62 14.69 -25.64
CA SER A 99 -4.77 13.97 -24.37
C SER A 99 -6.05 13.14 -24.33
N ALA A 100 -5.93 11.95 -23.74
CA ALA A 100 -7.02 11.06 -23.43
C ALA A 100 -7.01 10.70 -21.94
N ALA A 101 -8.19 10.61 -21.34
CA ALA A 101 -8.39 9.96 -20.05
C ALA A 101 -8.75 8.49 -20.31
N VAL A 102 -7.99 7.59 -19.71
CA VAL A 102 -8.31 6.16 -19.64
C VAL A 102 -8.98 5.91 -18.31
N LEU A 103 -10.22 5.44 -18.33
CA LEU A 103 -10.97 5.00 -17.16
C LEU A 103 -11.00 3.49 -17.15
N ALA A 104 -10.79 2.89 -16.01
CA ALA A 104 -10.84 1.46 -15.80
C ALA A 104 -11.77 1.14 -14.63
N VAL A 105 -12.81 0.35 -14.88
CA VAL A 105 -13.71 -0.14 -13.85
C VAL A 105 -13.19 -1.50 -13.37
N THR A 106 -12.95 -1.64 -12.07
CA THR A 106 -12.46 -2.88 -11.49
C THR A 106 -13.59 -3.88 -11.28
N SER A 107 -13.25 -5.16 -11.15
CA SER A 107 -14.20 -6.23 -10.83
C SER A 107 -14.91 -6.05 -9.47
N ALA A 108 -14.34 -5.22 -8.58
CA ALA A 108 -14.94 -4.83 -7.31
C ALA A 108 -15.80 -3.56 -7.39
N GLY A 109 -15.99 -2.98 -8.59
CA GLY A 109 -16.80 -1.78 -8.81
C GLY A 109 -16.07 -0.44 -8.60
N GLY A 110 -14.80 -0.46 -8.21
CA GLY A 110 -13.97 0.75 -8.12
C GLY A 110 -13.63 1.31 -9.51
N VAL A 111 -13.36 2.61 -9.59
CA VAL A 111 -12.95 3.28 -10.84
C VAL A 111 -11.53 3.82 -10.67
N ARG A 112 -10.66 3.51 -11.62
CA ARG A 112 -9.31 4.04 -11.73
C ARG A 112 -9.20 4.90 -12.97
N THR A 113 -8.46 5.98 -12.92
CA THR A 113 -8.31 6.90 -14.05
C THR A 113 -6.86 7.31 -14.23
N ARG A 114 -6.44 7.38 -15.50
CA ARG A 114 -5.13 7.91 -15.86
C ARG A 114 -5.22 8.73 -17.13
N VAL A 115 -4.56 9.90 -17.13
CA VAL A 115 -4.48 10.76 -18.32
C VAL A 115 -3.18 10.45 -19.07
N ALA A 116 -3.31 10.16 -20.36
CA ALA A 116 -2.20 10.00 -21.29
C ALA A 116 -2.13 11.16 -22.27
N ARG A 117 -0.92 11.57 -22.63
CA ARG A 117 -0.65 12.54 -23.68
C ARG A 117 -0.09 11.84 -24.91
N VAL A 118 -0.50 12.30 -26.08
CA VAL A 118 -0.02 11.83 -27.38
C VAL A 118 0.59 13.00 -28.15
N ASP A 119 1.65 12.76 -28.90
CA ASP A 119 2.35 13.80 -29.66
C ASP A 119 1.57 14.27 -30.89
N THR A 120 0.72 13.39 -31.43
CA THR A 120 -0.15 13.67 -32.55
C THR A 120 -1.61 13.75 -32.10
N GLY A 121 -2.42 14.55 -32.80
CA GLY A 121 -3.82 14.73 -32.42
C GLY A 121 -4.59 13.39 -32.28
N LEU A 122 -5.40 13.30 -31.23
CA LEU A 122 -6.32 12.20 -30.96
C LEU A 122 -7.73 12.57 -31.47
N THR A 123 -8.39 11.65 -32.14
CA THR A 123 -9.78 11.79 -32.57
C THR A 123 -10.72 11.02 -31.65
N ARG A 124 -12.02 11.26 -31.75
CA ARG A 124 -13.04 10.47 -31.03
C ARG A 124 -13.08 9.03 -31.51
N ASP A 125 -12.84 8.81 -32.80
CA ASP A 125 -12.80 7.46 -33.38
C ASP A 125 -11.57 6.69 -32.86
N ASP A 126 -10.41 7.35 -32.69
CA ASP A 126 -9.25 6.76 -32.07
C ASP A 126 -9.56 6.31 -30.63
N ALA A 127 -10.24 7.16 -29.86
CA ALA A 127 -10.62 6.84 -28.47
C ALA A 127 -11.58 5.63 -28.42
N ALA A 128 -12.59 5.59 -29.28
CA ALA A 128 -13.54 4.48 -29.35
C ALA A 128 -12.86 3.16 -29.76
N ASN A 129 -12.00 3.21 -30.79
CA ASN A 129 -11.23 2.03 -31.22
C ASN A 129 -10.28 1.53 -30.15
N LEU A 130 -9.61 2.44 -29.42
CA LEU A 130 -8.76 2.10 -28.28
C LEU A 130 -9.57 1.44 -27.16
N ALA A 131 -10.72 1.98 -26.79
CA ALA A 131 -11.57 1.38 -25.76
C ALA A 131 -11.95 -0.06 -26.14
N GLN A 132 -12.33 -0.30 -27.39
CA GLN A 132 -12.62 -1.65 -27.87
C GLN A 132 -11.39 -2.58 -27.82
N LEU A 133 -10.23 -2.10 -28.23
CA LEU A 133 -8.99 -2.85 -28.20
C LEU A 133 -8.60 -3.23 -26.76
N LEU A 134 -8.64 -2.26 -25.84
CA LEU A 134 -8.33 -2.47 -24.42
C LEU A 134 -9.30 -3.47 -23.78
N ASN A 135 -10.60 -3.36 -24.09
CA ASN A 135 -11.60 -4.28 -23.59
C ASN A 135 -11.45 -5.72 -24.12
N ARG A 136 -10.87 -5.90 -25.30
CA ARG A 136 -10.60 -7.24 -25.86
C ARG A 136 -9.32 -7.85 -25.29
N GLY A 137 -8.31 -7.03 -24.96
CA GLY A 137 -6.98 -7.52 -24.65
C GLY A 137 -6.58 -7.43 -23.19
N LEU A 138 -7.19 -6.53 -22.40
CA LEU A 138 -6.74 -6.24 -21.03
C LEU A 138 -7.82 -6.44 -19.96
N THR A 139 -9.10 -6.69 -20.32
CA THR A 139 -10.12 -7.02 -19.33
C THR A 139 -9.87 -8.41 -18.75
N PHE A 140 -10.07 -8.53 -17.42
CA PHE A 140 -9.86 -9.75 -16.66
C PHE A 140 -8.44 -10.33 -16.72
N VAL A 141 -7.46 -9.52 -17.18
CA VAL A 141 -6.04 -9.86 -17.10
C VAL A 141 -5.56 -9.56 -15.68
N ALA A 142 -4.97 -10.56 -15.04
CA ALA A 142 -4.37 -10.36 -13.72
C ALA A 142 -3.04 -9.58 -13.85
N PRO A 143 -2.66 -8.77 -12.85
CA PRO A 143 -1.44 -7.97 -12.91
C PRO A 143 -0.18 -8.79 -13.25
N GLN A 144 -0.07 -10.01 -12.71
CA GLN A 144 1.06 -10.93 -12.98
C GLN A 144 1.07 -11.50 -14.41
N ASP A 145 -0.07 -11.50 -15.10
CA ASP A 145 -0.19 -12.01 -16.47
C ASP A 145 0.10 -10.92 -17.51
N LEU A 146 0.16 -9.66 -17.08
CA LEU A 146 0.54 -8.54 -17.91
C LEU A 146 2.06 -8.55 -18.15
N ASN A 147 2.47 -9.16 -19.25
CA ASN A 147 3.87 -9.28 -19.62
C ASN A 147 4.25 -8.32 -20.76
N PRO A 148 5.56 -8.09 -21.01
CA PRO A 148 6.03 -7.20 -22.07
C PRO A 148 5.54 -7.60 -23.48
N MET A 149 5.33 -8.88 -23.74
CA MET A 149 4.85 -9.37 -25.05
C MET A 149 3.39 -8.95 -25.28
N LEU A 150 2.53 -9.10 -24.26
CA LEU A 150 1.13 -8.65 -24.33
C LEU A 150 1.07 -7.13 -24.52
N THR A 151 1.83 -6.38 -23.75
CA THR A 151 1.92 -4.92 -23.88
C THR A 151 2.39 -4.51 -25.28
N ALA A 152 3.43 -5.11 -25.82
CA ALA A 152 3.95 -4.83 -27.14
C ALA A 152 2.90 -5.16 -28.24
N SER A 153 2.18 -6.28 -28.11
CA SER A 153 1.12 -6.66 -29.06
C SER A 153 -0.05 -5.66 -29.06
N MET A 154 -0.41 -5.13 -27.88
CA MET A 154 -1.44 -4.10 -27.75
C MET A 154 -0.99 -2.78 -28.38
N VAL A 155 0.26 -2.37 -28.15
CA VAL A 155 0.83 -1.16 -28.77
C VAL A 155 0.87 -1.30 -30.31
N LEU A 156 1.29 -2.46 -30.81
CA LEU A 156 1.31 -2.72 -32.24
C LEU A 156 -0.10 -2.64 -32.86
N ALA A 157 -1.09 -3.22 -32.19
CA ALA A 157 -2.49 -3.19 -32.64
C ALA A 157 -3.10 -1.77 -32.59
N ALA A 158 -2.73 -0.94 -31.61
CA ALA A 158 -3.17 0.44 -31.49
C ALA A 158 -2.43 1.40 -32.45
N GLY A 159 -1.22 1.04 -32.85
CA GLY A 159 -0.26 1.88 -33.56
C GLY A 159 0.60 2.72 -32.59
N GLU A 160 1.87 2.92 -32.96
CA GLU A 160 2.87 3.60 -32.12
C GLU A 160 2.43 4.99 -31.62
N ARG A 161 1.67 5.71 -32.45
CA ARG A 161 1.10 7.02 -32.12
C ARG A 161 0.26 7.00 -30.83
N LEU A 162 -0.43 5.90 -30.57
CA LEU A 162 -1.36 5.72 -29.45
C LEU A 162 -0.75 4.89 -28.30
N ALA A 163 0.52 4.51 -28.42
CA ALA A 163 1.25 3.78 -27.40
C ALA A 163 1.13 4.39 -25.99
N PRO A 164 1.21 5.72 -25.78
CA PRO A 164 1.06 6.30 -24.44
C PRO A 164 -0.29 5.99 -23.78
N VAL A 165 -1.37 5.86 -24.56
CA VAL A 165 -2.70 5.53 -24.04
C VAL A 165 -2.77 4.05 -23.62
N VAL A 166 -2.18 3.15 -24.44
CA VAL A 166 -2.07 1.73 -24.11
C VAL A 166 -1.22 1.54 -22.83
N MET A 167 -0.10 2.24 -22.73
CA MET A 167 0.76 2.19 -21.54
C MET A 167 0.04 2.70 -20.29
N ALA A 168 -0.78 3.75 -20.42
CA ALA A 168 -1.61 4.22 -19.32
C ALA A 168 -2.65 3.17 -18.89
N ALA A 169 -3.25 2.44 -19.82
CA ALA A 169 -4.17 1.34 -19.52
C ALA A 169 -3.46 0.17 -18.84
N CYS A 170 -2.29 -0.24 -19.34
CA CYS A 170 -1.47 -1.27 -18.72
C CYS A 170 -1.09 -0.91 -17.28
N ALA A 171 -0.70 0.36 -17.04
CA ALA A 171 -0.41 0.84 -15.71
C ALA A 171 -1.62 0.80 -14.76
N LEU A 172 -2.86 0.96 -15.27
CA LEU A 172 -4.08 0.80 -14.48
C LEU A 172 -4.33 -0.67 -14.09
N VAL A 173 -3.94 -1.63 -14.92
CA VAL A 173 -4.01 -3.07 -14.59
C VAL A 173 -3.05 -3.39 -13.46
N THR A 174 -1.82 -2.88 -13.49
CA THR A 174 -0.78 -3.17 -12.50
C THR A 174 -0.84 -2.29 -11.26
N THR A 175 -1.79 -1.33 -11.19
CA THR A 175 -1.91 -0.47 -10.01
C THR A 175 -2.22 -1.30 -8.77
N GLY A 176 -1.27 -1.35 -7.85
CA GLY A 176 -1.40 -1.96 -6.53
C GLY A 176 -2.21 -1.10 -5.54
N PRO A 177 -2.30 -1.53 -4.28
CA PRO A 177 -2.89 -0.74 -3.22
C PRO A 177 -2.10 0.56 -3.04
N GLN A 178 -2.79 1.65 -2.75
CA GLN A 178 -2.12 2.89 -2.36
C GLN A 178 -1.72 2.78 -0.89
N ALA A 179 -0.46 3.09 -0.61
CA ALA A 179 0.05 3.14 0.75
C ALA A 179 0.15 4.61 1.23
N CYS A 180 -0.13 4.83 2.50
CA CYS A 180 0.09 6.11 3.17
C CYS A 180 0.90 5.92 4.44
N LEU A 181 1.65 6.95 4.81
CA LEU A 181 2.37 7.06 6.07
C LEU A 181 1.95 8.34 6.78
N GLU A 182 1.42 8.21 7.98
CA GLU A 182 1.01 9.31 8.84
C GLU A 182 1.82 9.30 10.14
N GLY A 183 1.96 10.44 10.79
CA GLY A 183 2.68 10.53 12.05
C GLY A 183 4.21 10.43 11.92
N ALA A 184 4.81 10.75 10.76
CA ALA A 184 6.26 10.73 10.56
C ALA A 184 7.02 11.61 11.58
N GLN A 185 6.38 12.63 12.16
CA GLN A 185 6.93 13.46 13.23
C GLN A 185 7.25 12.66 14.50
N TYR A 186 6.58 11.54 14.75
CA TYR A 186 6.87 10.67 15.89
C TYR A 186 8.18 9.90 15.67
N LEU A 187 8.44 9.41 14.44
CA LEU A 187 9.71 8.77 14.08
C LEU A 187 10.91 9.72 14.26
N ALA A 188 10.73 10.98 13.89
CA ALA A 188 11.79 12.00 14.04
C ALA A 188 12.22 12.26 15.49
N LYS A 189 11.37 11.89 16.47
CA LYS A 189 11.65 12.01 17.89
C LYS A 189 12.44 10.80 18.45
N MET A 190 12.48 9.68 17.71
CA MET A 190 13.17 8.46 18.12
C MET A 190 14.63 8.49 17.63
N PRO A 191 15.65 8.53 18.55
CA PRO A 191 17.06 8.69 18.15
C PRO A 191 17.53 7.58 17.21
N ASP A 192 17.10 6.34 17.45
CA ASP A 192 17.55 5.15 16.72
C ASP A 192 16.96 5.08 15.30
N VAL A 193 15.77 5.64 15.10
CA VAL A 193 15.07 5.64 13.79
C VAL A 193 15.39 6.91 13.00
N ARG A 194 15.76 8.00 13.67
CA ARG A 194 16.02 9.30 13.03
C ARG A 194 17.08 9.23 11.93
N GLN A 195 18.08 8.37 12.06
CA GLN A 195 19.12 8.20 11.04
C GLN A 195 18.59 7.56 9.76
N ASN A 196 17.51 6.78 9.86
CA ASN A 196 16.94 6.00 8.78
C ASN A 196 15.60 6.56 8.26
N LEU A 197 15.19 7.73 8.79
CA LEU A 197 13.93 8.38 8.39
C LEU A 197 13.87 8.66 6.88
N GLY A 198 15.02 9.04 6.28
CA GLY A 198 15.11 9.26 4.83
C GLY A 198 14.77 7.99 4.04
N THR A 199 15.36 6.85 4.42
CA THR A 199 15.10 5.55 3.77
C THR A 199 13.63 5.13 3.90
N LEU A 200 13.02 5.33 5.08
CA LEU A 200 11.59 5.06 5.27
C LEU A 200 10.72 5.92 4.37
N LEU A 201 11.00 7.21 4.27
CA LEU A 201 10.26 8.12 3.40
C LEU A 201 10.45 7.80 1.92
N GLU A 202 11.64 7.33 1.51
CA GLU A 202 11.89 6.85 0.15
C GLU A 202 11.05 5.60 -0.15
N ILE A 203 11.00 4.62 0.76
CA ILE A 203 10.16 3.42 0.61
C ILE A 203 8.68 3.81 0.47
N PHE A 204 8.19 4.72 1.31
CA PHE A 204 6.81 5.19 1.25
C PHE A 204 6.50 6.14 0.08
N SER A 205 7.50 6.56 -0.70
CA SER A 205 7.28 7.23 -1.98
C SER A 205 6.91 6.27 -3.11
N ASP A 206 7.18 4.97 -2.93
CA ASP A 206 6.77 3.89 -3.83
C ASP A 206 5.66 3.06 -3.17
N ASN A 207 4.47 3.09 -3.74
CA ASN A 207 3.30 2.40 -3.20
C ASN A 207 3.47 0.88 -3.11
N GLU A 208 4.18 0.27 -4.06
CA GLU A 208 4.40 -1.17 -4.08
C GLU A 208 5.38 -1.59 -2.97
N ALA A 209 6.51 -0.88 -2.86
CA ALA A 209 7.49 -1.11 -1.80
C ALA A 209 6.88 -0.88 -0.41
N ALA A 210 6.11 0.19 -0.23
CA ALA A 210 5.44 0.48 1.03
C ALA A 210 4.39 -0.57 1.40
N ALA A 211 3.58 -1.01 0.43
CA ALA A 211 2.57 -2.05 0.66
C ALA A 211 3.21 -3.40 1.03
N GLU A 212 4.34 -3.74 0.41
CA GLU A 212 5.10 -4.94 0.75
C GLU A 212 5.70 -4.85 2.15
N LEU A 213 6.30 -3.71 2.50
CA LEU A 213 6.91 -3.47 3.81
C LEU A 213 5.94 -3.69 4.98
N ILE A 214 4.68 -3.24 4.82
CA ILE A 214 3.66 -3.34 5.88
C ILE A 214 2.74 -4.56 5.72
N ARG A 215 3.05 -5.48 4.80
CA ARG A 215 2.27 -6.69 4.59
C ARG A 215 2.43 -7.66 5.75
N PRO A 216 1.36 -8.00 6.49
CA PRO A 216 1.46 -8.99 7.56
C PRO A 216 1.55 -10.41 7.01
N GLU A 217 2.30 -11.25 7.66
CA GLU A 217 2.28 -12.68 7.42
C GLU A 217 1.01 -13.32 8.01
N GLY A 218 0.16 -13.84 7.15
CA GLY A 218 -1.08 -14.50 7.58
C GLY A 218 -2.18 -13.53 8.06
N GLY A 219 -3.04 -14.01 8.95
CA GLY A 219 -4.19 -13.24 9.48
C GLY A 219 -4.00 -12.67 10.89
N LYS A 220 -2.84 -12.89 11.50
CA LYS A 220 -2.51 -12.43 12.86
C LYS A 220 -1.75 -11.10 12.82
N ILE A 221 -1.59 -10.49 13.98
CA ILE A 221 -0.67 -9.36 14.15
C ILE A 221 0.75 -9.91 13.96
N THR A 222 1.52 -9.28 13.10
CA THR A 222 2.92 -9.62 12.82
C THR A 222 3.80 -8.47 13.30
N ALA A 223 4.82 -8.79 14.07
CA ALA A 223 5.86 -7.83 14.45
C ALA A 223 7.16 -8.19 13.71
N THR A 224 7.63 -7.28 12.87
CA THR A 224 8.86 -7.43 12.10
C THR A 224 9.90 -6.47 12.65
N LEU A 225 11.05 -6.99 13.05
CA LEU A 225 12.15 -6.20 13.63
C LEU A 225 13.06 -5.69 12.51
N GLY A 226 13.71 -4.56 12.73
CA GLY A 226 14.53 -3.88 11.74
C GLY A 226 15.62 -4.74 11.11
N SER A 227 16.20 -5.69 11.85
CA SER A 227 17.18 -6.64 11.32
C SER A 227 16.62 -7.55 10.20
N ASP A 228 15.31 -7.74 10.16
CA ASP A 228 14.61 -8.57 9.17
C ASP A 228 13.96 -7.73 8.08
N LEU A 229 13.80 -6.43 8.30
CA LEU A 229 13.23 -5.50 7.32
C LEU A 229 14.26 -5.09 6.28
N ASP A 230 15.31 -4.42 6.75
CA ASP A 230 16.42 -3.92 5.95
C ASP A 230 17.62 -3.71 6.88
N PRO A 231 18.84 -4.09 6.47
CA PRO A 231 20.07 -3.78 7.22
C PRO A 231 20.24 -2.28 7.51
N ALA A 232 19.61 -1.41 6.73
CA ALA A 232 19.60 0.03 6.95
C ALA A 232 18.62 0.51 8.04
N MET A 233 17.77 -0.37 8.60
CA MET A 233 16.76 -0.01 9.61
C MET A 233 16.87 -0.82 10.91
N PRO A 234 18.06 -0.92 11.54
CA PRO A 234 18.29 -1.82 12.65
C PRO A 234 17.48 -1.50 13.92
N GLY A 235 17.02 -0.25 14.07
CA GLY A 235 16.26 0.20 15.25
C GLY A 235 14.75 0.29 15.05
N ALA A 236 14.24 -0.05 13.85
CA ALA A 236 12.81 0.01 13.57
C ALA A 236 12.09 -1.30 13.96
N CYS A 237 10.83 -1.18 14.34
CA CYS A 237 9.92 -2.32 14.51
C CYS A 237 8.61 -1.98 13.80
N ILE A 238 8.13 -2.87 12.95
CA ILE A 238 6.84 -2.71 12.28
C ILE A 238 5.87 -3.75 12.83
N VAL A 239 4.79 -3.27 13.43
CA VAL A 239 3.69 -4.13 13.89
C VAL A 239 2.54 -3.97 12.92
N SER A 240 2.28 -5.01 12.12
CA SER A 240 1.29 -4.98 11.05
C SER A 240 0.13 -5.95 11.29
N LYS A 241 -1.01 -5.59 10.75
CA LYS A 241 -2.22 -6.42 10.75
C LYS A 241 -3.00 -6.22 9.46
N ARG A 242 -3.60 -7.30 8.96
CA ARG A 242 -4.57 -7.23 7.87
C ARG A 242 -5.93 -6.81 8.41
N TYR A 243 -6.58 -5.87 7.74
CA TYR A 243 -7.96 -5.52 7.99
C TYR A 243 -8.85 -5.99 6.83
N LEU A 244 -10.12 -6.19 7.12
CA LEU A 244 -11.14 -6.59 6.16
C LEU A 244 -12.04 -5.39 5.90
N ALA A 245 -12.29 -5.10 4.64
CA ALA A 245 -13.31 -4.16 4.18
C ALA A 245 -14.48 -4.94 3.57
N GLY A 246 -15.59 -4.28 3.35
CA GLY A 246 -16.76 -4.89 2.71
C GLY A 246 -16.42 -5.52 1.35
N GLY A 247 -17.19 -6.53 0.93
CA GLY A 247 -17.03 -7.16 -0.38
C GLY A 247 -15.78 -8.05 -0.53
N GLY A 248 -15.18 -8.52 0.58
CA GLY A 248 -14.00 -9.38 0.53
C GLY A 248 -12.68 -8.64 0.27
N LEU A 249 -12.70 -7.31 0.30
CA LEU A 249 -11.52 -6.48 0.16
C LEU A 249 -10.65 -6.56 1.42
N THR A 250 -9.35 -6.55 1.25
CA THR A 250 -8.38 -6.58 2.35
C THR A 250 -7.34 -5.49 2.17
N GLY A 251 -6.91 -4.91 3.28
CA GLY A 251 -5.79 -3.99 3.34
C GLY A 251 -4.89 -4.29 4.53
N SER A 252 -3.78 -3.59 4.63
CA SER A 252 -2.83 -3.70 5.73
C SER A 252 -2.81 -2.40 6.52
N VAL A 253 -2.63 -2.50 7.82
CA VAL A 253 -2.36 -1.38 8.73
C VAL A 253 -1.16 -1.74 9.58
N ALA A 254 -0.28 -0.79 9.83
CA ALA A 254 0.93 -0.99 10.61
C ALA A 254 1.24 0.21 11.50
N LEU A 255 1.92 -0.06 12.60
CA LEU A 255 2.61 0.92 13.46
C LEU A 255 4.12 0.74 13.28
N ILE A 256 4.84 1.85 13.26
CA ILE A 256 6.29 1.91 13.05
C ILE A 256 6.95 2.65 14.21
#